data_d396e951d68511a3411be33ceb79d493
#
_entry.id   d396e951d68511a3411be33ceb79d493
#
_cell.length_a   1.000
_cell.length_b   1.000
_cell.length_c   1.000
_cell.angle_alpha   90.00
_cell.angle_beta   90.00
_cell.angle_gamma   90.00
#
_symmetry.space_group_name_H-M   'P 1'
#
loop_
_entity.id
_entity.type
_entity.pdbx_description
1 polymer ?
#
loop_
_entity_poly.entity_id
_entity_poly.type
_entity_poly.pdbx_seq_one_letter_code
_entity_poly.pdbx_strand_id
1 'polypeptide(L)'
;MKQFNLEEYLKNPNKKVVTRDGRSARIICTNYTKAQHIIAQIEGNDFSASYHKDGIFTHEEESNCDLFFVPEKREGWTNLYKWGKTHYPGKLVYPTKEEAKHAAVLNEDYIDTVRIEWEE
;
A
#
# COMPACT_ATOMS: atom_id res chain seq x y z
N MET A 1 -3.19 7.60 1.35
CA MET A 1 -3.86 6.64 0.46
C MET A 1 -3.41 6.91 -0.97
N LYS A 2 -3.27 5.86 -1.74
CA LYS A 2 -2.86 5.95 -3.15
C LYS A 2 -4.10 5.92 -4.04
N GLN A 3 -4.17 6.82 -5.03
CA GLN A 3 -5.29 6.85 -5.97
C GLN A 3 -5.43 5.51 -6.70
N PHE A 4 -6.67 5.06 -6.90
CA PHE A 4 -6.98 3.82 -7.61
C PHE A 4 -6.48 3.90 -9.07
N ASN A 5 -5.99 2.76 -9.57
CA ASN A 5 -5.60 2.60 -10.96
C ASN A 5 -6.03 1.22 -11.43
N LEU A 6 -6.76 1.16 -12.54
CA LEU A 6 -7.33 -0.11 -13.03
C LEU A 6 -6.25 -1.13 -13.38
N GLU A 7 -5.16 -0.72 -14.02
CA GLU A 7 -4.07 -1.64 -14.39
C GLU A 7 -3.43 -2.27 -13.17
N GLU A 8 -3.18 -1.47 -12.14
CA GLU A 8 -2.61 -1.96 -10.88
C GLU A 8 -3.57 -2.92 -10.16
N TYR A 9 -4.86 -2.61 -10.15
CA TYR A 9 -5.87 -3.48 -9.59
C TYR A 9 -5.95 -4.83 -10.32
N LEU A 10 -5.88 -4.82 -11.66
CA LEU A 10 -5.92 -6.06 -12.45
C LEU A 10 -4.71 -6.95 -12.22
N LYS A 11 -3.55 -6.34 -11.91
CA LYS A 11 -2.34 -7.10 -11.55
C LYS A 11 -2.42 -7.72 -10.17
N ASN A 12 -3.16 -7.09 -9.25
CA ASN A 12 -3.33 -7.57 -7.88
C ASN A 12 -4.74 -7.27 -7.38
N PRO A 13 -5.75 -8.09 -7.75
CA PRO A 13 -7.14 -7.84 -7.38
C PRO A 13 -7.44 -8.05 -5.90
N ASN A 14 -6.47 -8.51 -5.10
CA ASN A 14 -6.63 -8.64 -3.66
C ASN A 14 -6.36 -7.33 -2.90
N LYS A 15 -5.89 -6.29 -3.57
CA LYS A 15 -5.73 -4.97 -2.94
C LYS A 15 -7.06 -4.44 -2.45
N LYS A 16 -7.07 -3.94 -1.22
CA LYS A 16 -8.26 -3.31 -0.66
C LYS A 16 -8.49 -1.95 -1.29
N VAL A 17 -9.74 -1.70 -1.67
CA VAL A 17 -10.19 -0.44 -2.25
C VAL A 17 -11.15 0.24 -1.27
N VAL A 18 -10.96 1.52 -1.07
CA VAL A 18 -11.81 2.35 -0.20
C VAL A 18 -12.17 3.64 -0.93
N THR A 19 -13.22 4.29 -0.44
CA THR A 19 -13.57 5.62 -0.91
C THR A 19 -12.69 6.69 -0.24
N ARG A 20 -12.74 7.92 -0.74
CA ARG A 20 -12.03 9.06 -0.16
C ARG A 20 -12.38 9.24 1.32
N ASP A 21 -13.61 8.99 1.71
CA ASP A 21 -14.08 9.09 3.10
C ASP A 21 -13.94 7.79 3.91
N GLY A 22 -13.20 6.81 3.38
CA GLY A 22 -12.80 5.62 4.14
C GLY A 22 -13.77 4.44 4.12
N ARG A 23 -14.85 4.49 3.34
CA ARG A 23 -15.78 3.37 3.22
C ARG A 23 -15.21 2.29 2.31
N SER A 24 -15.46 1.02 2.64
CA SER A 24 -15.03 -0.09 1.80
C SER A 24 -15.74 -0.09 0.45
N ALA A 25 -14.99 -0.36 -0.61
CA ALA A 25 -15.52 -0.49 -1.96
C ALA A 25 -15.22 -1.88 -2.52
N ARG A 26 -16.21 -2.51 -3.09
CA ARG A 26 -16.08 -3.82 -3.77
C ARG A 26 -16.20 -3.61 -5.27
N ILE A 27 -15.16 -3.96 -6.00
CA ILE A 27 -15.18 -3.88 -7.46
C ILE A 27 -16.01 -5.03 -8.02
N ILE A 28 -17.04 -4.68 -8.77
CA ILE A 28 -17.97 -5.66 -9.37
C ILE A 28 -17.63 -5.92 -10.84
N CYS A 29 -17.27 -4.87 -11.56
CA CYS A 29 -17.00 -4.94 -13.00
C CYS A 29 -15.83 -4.01 -13.35
N THR A 30 -14.97 -4.45 -14.28
CA THR A 30 -13.79 -3.69 -14.72
C THR A 30 -13.84 -3.34 -16.21
N ASN A 31 -14.91 -3.71 -16.91
CA ASN A 31 -15.04 -3.47 -18.35
C ASN A 31 -16.46 -3.00 -18.73
N TYR A 32 -17.04 -2.12 -17.93
CA TYR A 32 -18.44 -1.69 -18.10
C TYR A 32 -18.65 -0.89 -19.39
N THR A 33 -18.03 0.31 -19.51
CA THR A 33 -18.09 1.12 -20.72
C THR A 33 -16.72 1.70 -21.05
N LYS A 34 -16.58 2.31 -22.24
CA LYS A 34 -15.29 2.95 -22.64
C LYS A 34 -14.93 4.16 -21.77
N ALA A 35 -15.92 4.89 -21.29
CA ALA A 35 -15.69 6.07 -20.45
C ALA A 35 -15.60 5.69 -18.97
N GLN A 36 -16.48 4.79 -18.53
CA GLN A 36 -16.55 4.35 -17.15
C GLN A 36 -16.36 2.84 -17.09
N HIS A 37 -15.13 2.40 -16.91
CA HIS A 37 -14.76 0.98 -16.96
C HIS A 37 -15.20 0.21 -15.73
N ILE A 38 -15.36 0.89 -14.59
CA ILE A 38 -15.47 0.24 -13.28
C ILE A 38 -16.86 0.43 -12.71
N ILE A 39 -17.44 -0.65 -12.19
CA ILE A 39 -18.60 -0.60 -11.30
C ILE A 39 -18.16 -1.08 -9.93
N ALA A 40 -18.47 -0.32 -8.88
CA ALA A 40 -18.16 -0.67 -7.51
C ALA A 40 -19.37 -0.50 -6.60
N GLN A 41 -19.48 -1.39 -5.62
CA GLN A 41 -20.45 -1.32 -4.53
C GLN A 41 -19.76 -0.70 -3.33
N ILE A 42 -20.31 0.41 -2.85
CA ILE A 42 -19.76 1.14 -1.69
C ILE A 42 -20.53 0.73 -0.43
N GLU A 43 -19.80 0.46 0.63
CA GLU A 43 -20.37 0.13 1.94
C GLU A 43 -21.37 1.21 2.38
N GLY A 44 -22.56 0.77 2.78
CA GLY A 44 -23.63 1.67 3.23
C GLY A 44 -24.49 2.27 2.11
N ASN A 45 -24.14 2.04 0.84
CA ASN A 45 -24.94 2.49 -0.29
C ASN A 45 -25.78 1.34 -0.83
N ASP A 46 -27.05 1.63 -1.18
CA ASP A 46 -27.95 0.65 -1.77
C ASP A 46 -27.68 0.43 -3.26
N PHE A 47 -26.94 1.33 -3.90
CA PHE A 47 -26.69 1.31 -5.34
C PHE A 47 -25.20 1.19 -5.63
N SER A 48 -24.90 0.50 -6.74
CA SER A 48 -23.54 0.50 -7.30
C SER A 48 -23.28 1.81 -8.05
N ALA A 49 -22.03 2.24 -8.07
CA ALA A 49 -21.60 3.42 -8.79
C ALA A 49 -20.59 3.04 -9.88
N SER A 50 -20.56 3.82 -10.97
CA SER A 50 -19.59 3.65 -12.05
C SER A 50 -18.48 4.70 -11.98
N TYR A 51 -17.28 4.30 -12.40
CA TYR A 51 -16.07 5.12 -12.27
C TYR A 51 -15.20 5.04 -13.51
N HIS A 52 -14.39 6.06 -13.72
CA HIS A 52 -13.31 6.06 -14.70
C HIS A 52 -12.17 5.11 -14.26
N LYS A 53 -11.23 4.82 -15.15
CA LYS A 53 -10.08 3.93 -14.89
C LYS A 53 -9.24 4.33 -13.69
N ASP A 54 -9.18 5.62 -13.37
CA ASP A 54 -8.44 6.17 -12.25
C ASP A 54 -9.22 6.14 -10.93
N GLY A 55 -10.42 5.53 -10.94
CA GLY A 55 -11.28 5.46 -9.76
C GLY A 55 -12.01 6.74 -9.45
N ILE A 56 -11.98 7.72 -10.34
CA ILE A 56 -12.65 9.00 -10.16
C ILE A 56 -14.09 8.90 -10.67
N PHE A 57 -15.04 9.35 -9.84
CA PHE A 57 -16.46 9.33 -10.16
C PHE A 57 -16.78 10.35 -11.28
N THR A 58 -16.28 11.57 -11.13
CA THR A 58 -16.36 12.62 -12.15
C THR A 58 -15.08 13.46 -12.11
N HIS A 59 -14.55 13.81 -13.30
CA HIS A 59 -13.35 14.66 -13.38
C HIS A 59 -13.67 16.15 -13.22
N GLU A 60 -14.94 16.50 -13.07
CA GLU A 60 -15.36 17.90 -12.90
C GLU A 60 -15.14 18.40 -11.47
N GLU A 61 -15.26 17.51 -10.47
CA GLU A 61 -15.09 17.86 -9.06
C GLU A 61 -14.64 16.64 -8.25
N GLU A 62 -14.08 16.87 -7.05
CA GLU A 62 -13.76 15.82 -6.11
C GLU A 62 -15.04 15.22 -5.51
N SER A 63 -15.06 13.92 -5.36
CA SER A 63 -16.15 13.19 -4.71
C SER A 63 -15.64 12.38 -3.53
N ASN A 64 -16.43 12.32 -2.45
CA ASN A 64 -16.14 11.44 -1.33
C ASN A 64 -16.21 9.96 -1.72
N CYS A 65 -16.82 9.65 -2.87
CA CYS A 65 -16.92 8.30 -3.40
C CYS A 65 -15.75 7.90 -4.29
N ASP A 66 -14.82 8.80 -4.61
CA ASP A 66 -13.63 8.48 -5.40
C ASP A 66 -12.86 7.34 -4.74
N LEU A 67 -12.31 6.45 -5.59
CA LEU A 67 -11.67 5.22 -5.13
C LEU A 67 -10.16 5.40 -4.90
N PHE A 68 -9.67 4.73 -3.84
CA PHE A 68 -8.27 4.71 -3.46
C PHE A 68 -7.87 3.32 -3.03
N PHE A 69 -6.57 3.01 -3.12
CA PHE A 69 -6.03 1.82 -2.49
C PHE A 69 -5.68 2.11 -1.03
N VAL A 70 -5.98 1.17 -0.16
CA VAL A 70 -5.49 1.20 1.23
C VAL A 70 -3.99 0.92 1.21
N PRO A 71 -3.15 1.76 1.87
CA PRO A 71 -1.73 1.47 1.97
C PRO A 71 -1.50 0.13 2.68
N GLU A 72 -0.65 -0.71 2.11
CA GLU A 72 -0.22 -1.93 2.77
C GLU A 72 0.94 -1.60 3.71
N LYS A 73 0.82 -1.99 4.97
CA LYS A 73 1.92 -1.88 5.92
C LYS A 73 2.90 -3.02 5.69
N ARG A 74 4.16 -2.67 5.52
CA ARG A 74 5.26 -3.60 5.42
C ARG A 74 6.14 -3.45 6.63
N GLU A 75 6.76 -4.54 7.05
CA GLU A 75 7.72 -4.54 8.13
C GLU A 75 8.95 -5.34 7.76
N GLY A 76 10.06 -5.01 8.39
CA GLY A 76 11.29 -5.72 8.22
C GLY A 76 12.26 -5.38 9.34
N TRP A 77 13.44 -5.94 9.27
CA TRP A 77 14.47 -5.79 10.28
C TRP A 77 15.76 -5.34 9.62
N THR A 78 16.43 -4.38 10.23
CA THR A 78 17.72 -3.93 9.77
C THR A 78 18.69 -3.86 10.95
N ASN A 79 19.97 -3.93 10.64
CA ASN A 79 21.01 -3.87 11.66
C ASN A 79 21.55 -2.46 11.80
N LEU A 80 21.77 -2.03 13.03
CA LEU A 80 22.47 -0.78 13.34
C LEU A 80 23.93 -1.07 13.59
N TYR A 81 24.78 -0.24 13.02
CA TYR A 81 26.22 -0.31 13.14
C TYR A 81 26.77 0.99 13.70
N LYS A 82 27.91 0.88 14.37
CA LYS A 82 28.61 2.02 14.96
C LYS A 82 29.70 2.51 14.02
N TRP A 83 29.76 3.82 13.83
CA TRP A 83 30.88 4.47 13.17
C TRP A 83 31.32 5.67 14.00
N GLY A 84 32.44 5.53 14.73
CA GLY A 84 32.90 6.57 15.65
C GLY A 84 31.86 6.88 16.72
N LYS A 85 31.35 8.11 16.75
CA LYS A 85 30.29 8.56 17.66
C LYS A 85 28.88 8.47 17.04
N THR A 86 28.78 8.05 15.77
CA THR A 86 27.51 7.97 15.07
C THR A 86 27.05 6.52 14.88
N HIS A 87 25.77 6.37 14.62
CA HIS A 87 25.16 5.08 14.28
C HIS A 87 24.58 5.18 12.86
N TYR A 88 24.61 4.08 12.12
CA TYR A 88 24.01 4.04 10.80
C TYR A 88 23.29 2.70 10.57
N PRO A 89 22.18 2.71 9.80
CA PRO A 89 21.51 1.47 9.46
C PRO A 89 22.28 0.71 8.37
N GLY A 90 22.16 -0.60 8.39
CA GLY A 90 22.66 -1.45 7.31
C GLY A 90 21.92 -1.18 5.99
N LYS A 91 22.50 -1.59 4.89
CA LYS A 91 21.93 -1.40 3.55
C LYS A 91 20.82 -2.39 3.23
N LEU A 92 20.72 -3.48 3.98
CA LEU A 92 19.77 -4.55 3.72
C LEU A 92 18.66 -4.57 4.77
N VAL A 93 17.46 -4.93 4.32
CA VAL A 93 16.30 -5.18 5.17
C VAL A 93 15.99 -6.67 5.12
N TYR A 94 15.81 -7.27 6.28
CA TYR A 94 15.55 -8.71 6.41
C TYR A 94 14.11 -8.96 6.84
N PRO A 95 13.49 -10.04 6.36
CA PRO A 95 12.10 -10.35 6.72
C PRO A 95 11.91 -10.79 8.18
N THR A 96 12.96 -11.29 8.82
CA THR A 96 12.90 -11.71 10.24
C THR A 96 14.07 -11.15 11.03
N LYS A 97 13.86 -11.01 12.34
CA LYS A 97 14.89 -10.56 13.29
C LYS A 97 16.08 -11.53 13.32
N GLU A 98 15.81 -12.82 13.27
CA GLU A 98 16.83 -13.87 13.29
C GLU A 98 17.74 -13.81 12.08
N GLU A 99 17.19 -13.61 10.89
CA GLU A 99 17.97 -13.46 9.66
C GLU A 99 18.86 -12.22 9.71
N ALA A 100 18.34 -11.10 10.22
CA ALA A 100 19.12 -9.88 10.38
C ALA A 100 20.29 -10.09 11.35
N LYS A 101 20.03 -10.66 12.51
CA LYS A 101 21.07 -10.95 13.51
C LYS A 101 22.14 -11.90 12.97
N HIS A 102 21.73 -12.92 12.25
CA HIS A 102 22.66 -13.89 11.67
C HIS A 102 23.61 -13.23 10.67
N ALA A 103 23.09 -12.31 9.84
CA ALA A 103 23.91 -11.58 8.88
C ALA A 103 24.97 -10.68 9.55
N ALA A 104 24.74 -10.23 10.78
CA ALA A 104 25.62 -9.32 11.52
C ALA A 104 26.57 -10.04 12.49
N VAL A 105 26.48 -11.36 12.64
CA VAL A 105 27.15 -12.11 13.73
C VAL A 105 28.66 -11.94 13.79
N LEU A 106 29.32 -11.70 12.65
CA LEU A 106 30.77 -11.50 12.57
C LEU A 106 31.20 -10.05 12.42
N ASN A 107 30.27 -9.10 12.50
CA ASN A 107 30.57 -7.68 12.35
C ASN A 107 30.84 -7.05 13.71
N GLU A 108 32.06 -6.55 13.90
CA GLU A 108 32.47 -5.93 15.16
C GLU A 108 31.76 -4.60 15.46
N ASP A 109 31.28 -3.91 14.42
CA ASP A 109 30.60 -2.64 14.55
C ASP A 109 29.09 -2.77 14.79
N TYR A 110 28.59 -3.99 14.82
CA TYR A 110 27.17 -4.25 15.06
C TYR A 110 26.75 -3.84 16.46
N ILE A 111 25.64 -3.10 16.55
CA ILE A 111 25.08 -2.63 17.81
C ILE A 111 23.80 -3.35 18.14
N ASP A 112 22.82 -3.35 17.23
CA ASP A 112 21.50 -3.91 17.48
C ASP A 112 20.76 -4.16 16.17
N THR A 113 19.71 -4.97 16.26
CA THR A 113 18.77 -5.22 15.18
C THR A 113 17.46 -4.54 15.52
N VAL A 114 16.98 -3.68 14.62
CA VAL A 114 15.78 -2.88 14.84
C VAL A 114 14.70 -3.21 13.82
N ARG A 115 13.44 -3.14 14.29
CA ARG A 115 12.28 -3.29 13.43
C ARG A 115 11.99 -1.97 12.73
N ILE A 116 11.69 -2.04 11.45
CA ILE A 116 11.26 -0.89 10.66
C ILE A 116 9.92 -1.17 10.03
N GLU A 117 9.12 -0.14 9.86
CA GLU A 117 7.83 -0.22 9.19
C GLU A 117 7.76 0.85 8.11
N TRP A 118 7.10 0.51 7.00
CA TRP A 118 6.83 1.48 5.94
C TRP A 118 5.52 1.14 5.25
N GLU A 119 4.99 2.10 4.50
CA GLU A 119 3.79 1.93 3.70
C GLU A 119 4.14 1.88 2.21
N GLU A 120 3.54 0.92 1.53
CA GLU A 120 3.62 0.81 0.07
C GLU A 120 2.38 1.34 -0.61
#